data_8ee0a1ac4aacdf2caaa71d926801ac41
#
_entry.id   8ee0a1ac4aacdf2caaa71d926801ac41
#
_cell.length_a   1.000
_cell.length_b   1.000
_cell.length_c   1.000
_cell.angle_alpha   90.00
_cell.angle_beta   90.00
_cell.angle_gamma   90.00
#
_symmetry.space_group_name_H-M   'P 1'
#
loop_
_entity.id
_entity.type
_entity.pdbx_description
1 polymer ?
#
loop_
_entity_poly.entity_id
_entity_poly.type
_entity_poly.pdbx_seq_one_letter_code
_entity_poly.pdbx_strand_id
1 'polypeptide(L)'
;MNPWDEENSSPNYWLSAMIIDKDAMCKQVRSDNDAAYIPEQGKTCPTEILDALKFMNADGRPIWKPMHMQPMYRMHEFITVKGSGRCRTNAYIAGGVEDIGADIFQRGLCLPSDNNMTKEQQDVIIETIHRKLCYHNFYAVVI
;
A
#
# COMPACT_ATOMS: atom_id res chain seq x y z
N MET A 1 -9.93 9.78 5.21
CA MET A 1 -9.20 10.81 4.49
C MET A 1 -8.10 11.34 5.37
N ASN A 2 -6.93 11.61 4.80
CA ASN A 2 -5.85 12.22 5.55
C ASN A 2 -6.24 13.68 5.86
N PRO A 3 -6.19 14.15 7.13
CA PRO A 3 -6.51 15.54 7.44
C PRO A 3 -5.47 16.48 6.83
N TRP A 4 -5.91 17.58 6.28
CA TRP A 4 -5.05 18.65 5.80
C TRP A 4 -5.49 19.97 6.41
N ASP A 5 -4.62 20.95 6.38
CA ASP A 5 -4.93 22.31 6.82
C ASP A 5 -5.70 23.03 5.72
N GLU A 6 -7.02 23.16 5.89
CA GLU A 6 -7.91 23.76 4.91
C GLU A 6 -7.64 25.27 4.71
N GLU A 7 -7.03 25.94 5.69
CA GLU A 7 -6.72 27.37 5.59
C GLU A 7 -5.47 27.64 4.74
N ASN A 8 -4.49 26.73 4.79
CA ASN A 8 -3.16 26.95 4.20
C ASN A 8 -2.80 25.97 3.09
N SER A 9 -3.61 24.92 2.85
CA SER A 9 -3.33 23.92 1.84
C SER A 9 -4.59 23.42 1.12
N SER A 10 -4.41 22.99 -0.12
CA SER A 10 -5.46 22.37 -0.92
C SER A 10 -4.88 21.16 -1.63
N PRO A 11 -5.41 19.95 -1.42
CA PRO A 11 -4.95 18.76 -2.12
C PRO A 11 -5.34 18.86 -3.61
N ASN A 12 -4.47 18.35 -4.47
CA ASN A 12 -4.73 18.28 -5.91
C ASN A 12 -5.50 17.02 -6.33
N TYR A 13 -5.84 16.14 -5.38
CA TYR A 13 -6.55 14.87 -5.59
C TYR A 13 -5.93 13.97 -6.66
N TRP A 14 -4.61 13.99 -6.78
CA TRP A 14 -3.87 13.24 -7.79
C TRP A 14 -4.14 11.73 -7.74
N LEU A 15 -4.11 11.15 -6.56
CA LEU A 15 -4.31 9.72 -6.35
C LEU A 15 -5.23 9.45 -5.16
N SER A 16 -6.03 8.40 -5.31
CA SER A 16 -6.71 7.76 -4.20
C SER A 16 -5.90 6.54 -3.77
N ALA A 17 -5.51 6.50 -2.50
CA ALA A 17 -4.79 5.39 -1.92
C ALA A 17 -5.60 4.76 -0.79
N MET A 18 -5.37 3.46 -0.56
CA MET A 18 -5.97 2.74 0.55
C MET A 18 -4.91 1.90 1.28
N ILE A 19 -5.12 1.69 2.57
CA ILE A 19 -4.29 0.83 3.41
C ILE A 19 -5.18 -0.26 4.00
N ILE A 20 -4.76 -1.51 3.87
CA ILE A 20 -5.46 -2.66 4.45
C ILE A 20 -5.09 -2.75 5.93
N ASP A 21 -6.06 -3.06 6.78
CA ASP A 21 -5.81 -3.30 8.20
C ASP A 21 -4.80 -4.44 8.40
N LYS A 22 -3.93 -4.32 9.42
CA LYS A 22 -2.90 -5.32 9.72
C LYS A 22 -3.49 -6.71 9.97
N ASP A 23 -4.61 -6.77 10.67
CA ASP A 23 -5.26 -8.02 11.04
C ASP A 23 -6.01 -8.67 9.86
N ALA A 24 -6.31 -7.86 8.83
CA ALA A 24 -6.94 -8.28 7.59
C ALA A 24 -5.94 -8.75 6.52
N MET A 25 -4.62 -8.67 6.78
CA MET A 25 -3.60 -9.03 5.81
C MET A 25 -3.40 -10.53 5.72
N CYS A 26 -3.50 -11.08 4.50
CA CYS A 26 -2.92 -12.38 4.20
C CYS A 26 -1.41 -12.28 3.97
N LYS A 27 -0.72 -13.42 4.00
CA LYS A 27 0.73 -13.45 3.79
C LYS A 27 1.07 -13.09 2.34
N GLN A 28 1.88 -12.05 2.17
CA GLN A 28 2.45 -11.67 0.89
C GLN A 28 3.97 -11.49 0.98
N VAL A 29 4.63 -11.64 -0.16
CA VAL A 29 6.05 -11.35 -0.33
C VAL A 29 6.17 -10.41 -1.53
N ARG A 30 6.81 -9.28 -1.31
CA ARG A 30 7.17 -8.33 -2.36
C ARG A 30 8.68 -8.26 -2.47
N SER A 31 9.21 -8.80 -3.55
CA SER A 31 10.62 -8.66 -3.93
C SER A 31 10.83 -7.45 -4.84
N ASP A 32 12.05 -7.27 -5.33
CA ASP A 32 12.34 -6.20 -6.29
C ASP A 32 11.73 -6.49 -7.68
N ASN A 33 11.50 -7.77 -8.00
CA ASN A 33 11.03 -8.20 -9.32
C ASN A 33 9.63 -8.82 -9.30
N ASP A 34 9.25 -9.45 -8.19
CA ASP A 34 8.03 -10.24 -8.10
C ASP A 34 7.22 -9.91 -6.84
N ALA A 35 5.92 -10.07 -6.95
CA ALA A 35 5.02 -10.07 -5.81
C ALA A 35 4.20 -11.37 -5.82
N ALA A 36 4.13 -12.04 -4.68
CA ALA A 36 3.36 -13.25 -4.50
C ALA A 36 2.59 -13.19 -3.18
N TYR A 37 1.48 -13.91 -3.10
CA TYR A 37 0.69 -14.01 -1.88
C TYR A 37 0.14 -15.42 -1.70
N ILE A 38 -0.20 -15.74 -0.47
CA ILE A 38 -0.85 -16.98 -0.11
C ILE A 38 -2.29 -16.64 0.26
N PRO A 39 -3.30 -17.06 -0.54
CA PRO A 39 -4.69 -16.81 -0.20
C PRO A 39 -5.04 -17.39 1.17
N GLU A 40 -5.71 -16.62 1.99
CA GLU A 40 -6.18 -17.03 3.32
C GLU A 40 -7.63 -16.59 3.46
N GLN A 41 -8.50 -17.52 3.90
CA GLN A 41 -9.91 -17.20 4.09
C GLN A 41 -10.05 -16.09 5.15
N GLY A 42 -10.78 -15.07 4.82
CA GLY A 42 -10.98 -13.95 5.71
C GLY A 42 -9.89 -12.86 5.63
N LYS A 43 -8.90 -12.98 4.75
CA LYS A 43 -7.84 -12.01 4.62
C LYS A 43 -7.52 -11.72 3.16
N THR A 44 -6.97 -10.55 2.92
CA THR A 44 -6.52 -10.12 1.61
C THR A 44 -5.20 -9.36 1.71
N CYS A 45 -4.63 -8.97 0.58
CA CYS A 45 -3.45 -8.10 0.55
C CYS A 45 -3.46 -7.21 -0.70
N PRO A 46 -2.65 -6.15 -0.73
CA PRO A 46 -2.57 -5.28 -1.91
C PRO A 46 -2.29 -6.02 -3.20
N THR A 47 -1.43 -7.04 -3.19
CA THR A 47 -1.12 -7.84 -4.38
C THR A 47 -2.35 -8.56 -4.92
N GLU A 48 -3.14 -9.18 -4.05
CA GLU A 48 -4.38 -9.86 -4.45
C GLU A 48 -5.42 -8.90 -5.03
N ILE A 49 -5.57 -7.71 -4.42
CA ILE A 49 -6.51 -6.70 -4.93
C ILE A 49 -6.04 -6.18 -6.29
N LEU A 50 -4.74 -5.90 -6.44
CA LEU A 50 -4.18 -5.43 -7.72
C LEU A 50 -4.35 -6.47 -8.84
N ASP A 51 -4.17 -7.76 -8.54
CA ASP A 51 -4.42 -8.83 -9.50
C ASP A 51 -5.90 -8.91 -9.90
N ALA A 52 -6.81 -8.76 -8.94
CA ALA A 52 -8.25 -8.73 -9.21
C ALA A 52 -8.64 -7.52 -10.08
N LEU A 53 -8.09 -6.34 -9.80
CA LEU A 53 -8.31 -5.14 -10.63
C LEU A 53 -7.76 -5.34 -12.04
N LYS A 54 -6.56 -5.89 -12.17
CA LYS A 54 -5.94 -6.20 -13.46
C LYS A 54 -6.78 -7.18 -14.29
N PHE A 55 -7.39 -8.17 -13.65
CA PHE A 55 -8.33 -9.09 -14.31
C PHE A 55 -9.55 -8.35 -14.89
N MET A 56 -9.98 -7.26 -14.25
CA MET A 56 -11.05 -6.38 -14.74
C MET A 56 -10.56 -5.28 -15.69
N ASN A 57 -9.31 -5.39 -16.18
CA ASN A 57 -8.66 -4.39 -17.04
C ASN A 57 -8.56 -3.00 -16.38
N ALA A 58 -8.43 -2.96 -15.06
CA ALA A 58 -8.22 -1.75 -14.29
C ALA A 58 -6.82 -1.76 -13.67
N ASP A 59 -6.05 -0.70 -13.88
CA ASP A 59 -4.64 -0.62 -13.46
C ASP A 59 -4.50 0.15 -12.14
N GLY A 60 -4.49 -0.57 -11.02
CA GLY A 60 -4.03 -0.05 -9.74
C GLY A 60 -2.52 -0.21 -9.58
N ARG A 61 -1.94 0.48 -8.62
CA ARG A 61 -0.49 0.44 -8.37
C ARG A 61 -0.19 0.19 -6.89
N PRO A 62 0.91 -0.52 -6.56
CA PRO A 62 1.37 -0.53 -5.18
C PRO A 62 1.78 0.88 -4.75
N ILE A 63 1.67 1.18 -3.45
CA ILE A 63 2.31 2.37 -2.88
C ILE A 63 3.82 2.29 -3.15
N TRP A 64 4.45 3.44 -3.37
CA TRP A 64 5.89 3.52 -3.66
C TRP A 64 6.74 2.90 -2.56
N LYS A 65 7.70 2.11 -3.00
CA LYS A 65 8.71 1.55 -2.11
C LYS A 65 9.57 2.67 -1.54
N PRO A 66 9.68 2.81 -0.22
CA PRO A 66 10.48 3.86 0.41
C PRO A 66 11.93 3.88 -0.07
N MET A 67 12.53 5.06 -0.12
CA MET A 67 13.90 5.24 -0.63
C MET A 67 14.92 4.38 0.11
N HIS A 68 14.83 4.29 1.44
CA HIS A 68 15.73 3.48 2.25
C HIS A 68 15.62 1.97 1.98
N MET A 69 14.53 1.52 1.36
CA MET A 69 14.32 0.13 0.94
C MET A 69 14.81 -0.13 -0.48
N GLN A 70 15.14 0.89 -1.26
CA GLN A 70 15.67 0.73 -2.62
C GLN A 70 17.05 0.08 -2.57
N PRO A 71 17.41 -0.81 -3.54
CA PRO A 71 18.68 -1.54 -3.52
C PRO A 71 19.91 -0.65 -3.34
N MET A 72 19.93 0.49 -4.02
CA MET A 72 21.05 1.43 -3.97
C MET A 72 21.24 2.11 -2.61
N TYR A 73 20.19 2.19 -1.78
CA TYR A 73 20.23 2.85 -0.47
C TYR A 73 20.26 1.89 0.70
N ARG A 74 20.21 0.59 0.48
CA ARG A 74 20.14 -0.42 1.55
C ARG A 74 21.32 -0.36 2.53
N MET A 75 22.48 0.08 2.05
CA MET A 75 23.71 0.16 2.88
C MET A 75 23.98 1.56 3.42
N HIS A 76 23.14 2.54 3.10
CA HIS A 76 23.27 3.89 3.63
C HIS A 76 22.64 4.00 5.02
N GLU A 77 23.07 5.01 5.77
CA GLU A 77 22.49 5.30 7.08
C GLU A 77 21.01 5.65 6.97
N PHE A 78 20.25 5.19 7.95
CA PHE A 78 18.85 5.56 8.14
C PHE A 78 18.74 6.34 9.46
N ILE A 79 18.70 7.65 9.35
CA ILE A 79 18.76 8.53 10.52
C ILE A 79 17.34 8.72 11.07
N THR A 80 17.19 8.49 12.37
CA THR A 80 15.96 8.72 13.12
C THR A 80 16.23 9.72 14.25
N VAL A 81 15.18 10.17 14.93
CA VAL A 81 15.30 11.01 16.15
C VAL A 81 16.17 10.34 17.23
N LYS A 82 16.24 9.02 17.23
CA LYS A 82 17.05 8.21 18.17
C LYS A 82 18.46 7.88 17.64
N GLY A 83 18.86 8.45 16.51
CA GLY A 83 20.13 8.16 15.84
C GLY A 83 19.96 7.23 14.63
N SER A 84 21.05 6.57 14.20
CA SER A 84 21.00 5.64 13.06
C SER A 84 20.20 4.39 13.41
N GLY A 85 19.16 4.12 12.65
CA GLY A 85 18.29 2.94 12.78
C GLY A 85 18.69 1.75 11.90
N ARG A 86 19.77 1.87 11.11
CA ARG A 86 20.16 0.81 10.18
C ARG A 86 21.10 -0.19 10.81
N CYS A 87 20.80 -1.46 10.61
CA CYS A 87 21.70 -2.56 10.95
C CYS A 87 22.79 -2.73 9.87
N ARG A 88 23.96 -3.23 10.25
CA ARG A 88 25.07 -3.57 9.33
C ARG A 88 24.79 -4.78 8.44
N THR A 89 23.69 -5.49 8.66
CA THR A 89 23.22 -6.60 7.84
C THR A 89 22.26 -6.10 6.76
N ASN A 90 21.81 -6.98 5.87
CA ASN A 90 20.80 -6.66 4.86
C ASN A 90 19.41 -6.31 5.43
N ALA A 91 19.26 -6.20 6.74
CA ALA A 91 18.04 -5.70 7.36
C ALA A 91 17.86 -4.23 7.02
N TYR A 92 16.65 -3.84 6.65
CA TYR A 92 16.34 -2.45 6.28
C TYR A 92 16.49 -1.51 7.48
N ILE A 93 16.02 -1.91 8.64
CA ILE A 93 16.06 -1.13 9.88
C ILE A 93 16.36 -2.06 11.05
N ALA A 94 17.17 -1.58 11.99
CA ALA A 94 17.45 -2.29 13.24
C ALA A 94 16.20 -2.32 14.14
N GLY A 95 16.05 -3.39 14.90
CA GLY A 95 14.92 -3.58 15.82
C GLY A 95 14.73 -2.39 16.78
N GLY A 96 13.47 -2.11 17.12
CA GLY A 96 13.08 -1.03 18.02
C GLY A 96 12.80 0.31 17.35
N VAL A 97 12.93 0.41 16.02
CA VAL A 97 12.49 1.57 15.23
C VAL A 97 11.29 1.15 14.39
N GLU A 98 10.18 1.85 14.56
CA GLU A 98 9.00 1.66 13.71
C GLU A 98 9.26 2.27 12.33
N ASP A 99 9.13 1.45 11.29
CA ASP A 99 9.24 1.88 9.90
C ASP A 99 7.84 2.07 9.29
N ILE A 100 7.30 3.25 9.49
CA ILE A 100 5.97 3.63 8.98
C ILE A 100 5.94 3.53 7.46
N GLY A 101 7.02 3.94 6.77
CA GLY A 101 7.10 3.88 5.31
C GLY A 101 7.04 2.44 4.78
N ALA A 102 7.78 1.53 5.42
CA ALA A 102 7.73 0.11 5.07
C ALA A 102 6.36 -0.51 5.36
N ASP A 103 5.72 -0.15 6.48
CA ASP A 103 4.38 -0.61 6.82
C ASP A 103 3.34 -0.15 5.79
N ILE A 104 3.35 1.13 5.42
CA ILE A 104 2.48 1.67 4.37
C ILE A 104 2.73 0.97 3.03
N PHE A 105 4.00 0.77 2.65
CA PHE A 105 4.35 0.04 1.42
C PHE A 105 3.82 -1.39 1.42
N GLN A 106 3.89 -2.09 2.54
CA GLN A 106 3.41 -3.47 2.65
C GLN A 106 1.88 -3.59 2.55
N ARG A 107 1.15 -2.64 3.10
CA ARG A 107 -0.30 -2.72 3.24
C ARG A 107 -1.08 -1.82 2.29
N GLY A 108 -0.38 -0.91 1.60
CA GLY A 108 -0.99 0.12 0.79
C GLY A 108 -1.02 -0.19 -0.70
N LEU A 109 -2.02 0.37 -1.37
CA LEU A 109 -2.13 0.41 -2.83
C LEU A 109 -2.78 1.72 -3.28
N CYS A 110 -2.46 2.14 -4.50
CA CYS A 110 -3.10 3.24 -5.19
C CYS A 110 -4.17 2.68 -6.13
N LEU A 111 -5.33 3.30 -6.08
CA LEU A 111 -6.46 2.95 -6.94
C LEU A 111 -6.30 3.60 -8.32
N PRO A 112 -6.95 3.06 -9.36
CA PRO A 112 -7.07 3.74 -10.64
C PRO A 112 -7.68 5.15 -10.44
N SER A 113 -7.07 6.16 -11.04
CA SER A 113 -7.49 7.58 -10.88
C SER A 113 -7.36 8.35 -12.19
N ASP A 114 -8.04 7.86 -13.23
CA ASP A 114 -8.15 8.55 -14.50
C ASP A 114 -9.25 9.61 -14.43
N ASN A 115 -8.96 10.84 -14.87
CA ASN A 115 -9.91 11.94 -14.92
C ASN A 115 -11.07 11.70 -15.89
N ASN A 116 -10.90 10.79 -16.87
CA ASN A 116 -11.92 10.42 -17.83
C ASN A 116 -12.70 9.15 -17.46
N MET A 117 -12.46 8.63 -16.25
CA MET A 117 -13.15 7.43 -15.76
C MET A 117 -14.65 7.69 -15.67
N THR A 118 -15.46 6.83 -16.30
CA THR A 118 -16.90 6.89 -16.17
C THR A 118 -17.36 6.35 -14.83
N LYS A 119 -18.60 6.68 -14.45
CA LYS A 119 -19.18 6.15 -13.21
C LYS A 119 -19.27 4.63 -13.21
N GLU A 120 -19.63 4.04 -14.33
CA GLU A 120 -19.74 2.59 -14.50
C GLU A 120 -18.36 1.91 -14.32
N GLN A 121 -17.29 2.51 -14.83
CA GLN A 121 -15.92 2.03 -14.63
C GLN A 121 -15.52 2.15 -13.16
N GLN A 122 -15.86 3.25 -12.51
CA GLN A 122 -15.62 3.45 -11.08
C GLN A 122 -16.37 2.42 -10.24
N ASP A 123 -17.64 2.15 -10.56
CA ASP A 123 -18.46 1.17 -9.85
C ASP A 123 -17.88 -0.24 -9.97
N VAL A 124 -17.33 -0.63 -11.13
CA VAL A 124 -16.62 -1.92 -11.31
C VAL A 124 -15.41 -2.03 -10.39
N ILE A 125 -14.62 -0.95 -10.28
CA ILE A 125 -13.45 -0.91 -9.39
C ILE A 125 -13.88 -1.06 -7.92
N ILE A 126 -14.88 -0.28 -7.51
CA ILE A 126 -15.41 -0.31 -6.15
C ILE A 126 -15.93 -1.71 -5.80
N GLU A 127 -16.73 -2.30 -6.69
CA GLU A 127 -17.29 -3.63 -6.47
C GLU A 127 -16.21 -4.71 -6.40
N THR A 128 -15.19 -4.63 -7.26
CA THR A 128 -14.07 -5.58 -7.25
C THR A 128 -13.32 -5.54 -5.92
N ILE A 129 -13.03 -4.34 -5.42
CA ILE A 129 -12.38 -4.15 -4.13
C ILE A 129 -13.29 -4.62 -2.99
N HIS A 130 -14.56 -4.24 -3.04
CA HIS A 130 -15.55 -4.59 -2.04
C HIS A 130 -15.70 -6.11 -1.90
N ARG A 131 -15.73 -6.84 -3.02
CA ARG A 131 -15.75 -8.31 -3.01
C ARG A 131 -14.53 -8.89 -2.29
N LYS A 132 -13.34 -8.32 -2.49
CA LYS A 132 -12.12 -8.79 -1.81
C LYS A 132 -12.07 -8.44 -0.33
N LEU A 133 -12.69 -7.34 0.08
CA LEU A 133 -12.76 -6.90 1.48
C LEU A 133 -13.97 -7.49 2.22
N CYS A 134 -15.16 -7.51 1.62
CA CYS A 134 -16.42 -7.88 2.29
C CYS A 134 -16.63 -9.38 2.46
N TYR A 135 -16.00 -10.21 1.64
CA TYR A 135 -15.95 -11.66 1.95
C TYR A 135 -15.32 -11.93 3.33
N HIS A 136 -14.83 -10.88 3.98
CA HIS A 136 -13.97 -10.99 5.16
C HIS A 136 -14.34 -10.05 6.32
N ASN A 137 -15.43 -9.28 6.25
CA ASN A 137 -15.89 -8.35 7.31
C ASN A 137 -14.85 -7.29 7.75
N PHE A 138 -14.01 -6.78 6.87
CA PHE A 138 -12.98 -5.81 7.23
C PHE A 138 -13.23 -4.41 6.66
N TYR A 139 -12.77 -3.40 7.40
CA TYR A 139 -12.78 -2.00 7.00
C TYR A 139 -11.44 -1.62 6.37
N ALA A 140 -11.49 -0.98 5.20
CA ALA A 140 -10.34 -0.31 4.62
C ALA A 140 -10.44 1.20 4.91
N VAL A 141 -9.32 1.82 5.27
CA VAL A 141 -9.23 3.27 5.41
C VAL A 141 -8.74 3.84 4.08
N VAL A 142 -9.58 4.64 3.44
CA VAL A 142 -9.18 5.43 2.26
C VAL A 142 -8.48 6.68 2.76
N ILE A 143 -7.26 6.90 2.32
CA ILE A 143 -6.42 8.03 2.67
C ILE A 143 -6.46 9.08 1.55
#